data_5b5a62e0b6b1793fdd057b5f2ea2f912
#
_entry.id   5b5a62e0b6b1793fdd057b5f2ea2f912
#
_cell.length_a   1.000
_cell.length_b   1.000
_cell.length_c   1.000
_cell.angle_alpha   90.00
_cell.angle_beta   90.00
_cell.angle_gamma   90.00
#
_symmetry.space_group_name_H-M   'P 1'
#
loop_
_entity.id
_entity.type
_entity.pdbx_description
1 polymer ?
#
loop_
_entity_poly.entity_id
_entity_poly.type
_entity_poly.pdbx_seq_one_letter_code
_entity_poly.pdbx_strand_id
1 'polypeptide(L)'
;MNSEYSKRSLVAVVDDDESVRESLPDLLREFGYAVQAFASAEEFLGSGDLVRTRCLILDIAMPGMSGRDLQRELQRRGWGIPVVFITANRDETLRPHLLERGAVECLFKPFSDTALLAAISSAVRPA
;
A
#
# COMPACT_ATOMS: atom_id res chain seq x y z
N MET A 1 0.85 14.26 20.88
CA MET A 1 -0.37 14.25 20.07
C MET A 1 -0.13 13.56 18.75
N ASN A 2 0.75 14.12 17.97
CA ASN A 2 0.98 13.59 16.65
C ASN A 2 1.58 12.20 16.65
N SER A 3 2.43 11.90 17.63
CA SER A 3 3.03 10.58 17.72
C SER A 3 1.97 9.52 17.98
N GLU A 4 0.97 9.85 18.79
CA GLU A 4 -0.13 8.93 19.07
C GLU A 4 -0.97 8.71 17.83
N TYR A 5 -1.25 9.77 17.09
CA TYR A 5 -1.97 9.67 15.83
C TYR A 5 -1.20 8.81 14.84
N SER A 6 0.11 9.02 14.72
CA SER A 6 0.96 8.24 13.82
C SER A 6 0.99 6.76 14.20
N LYS A 7 1.04 6.47 15.51
CA LYS A 7 1.05 5.09 15.98
C LYS A 7 -0.23 4.35 15.63
N ARG A 8 -1.33 5.07 15.48
CA ARG A 8 -2.61 4.47 15.11
C ARG A 8 -2.79 4.34 13.62
N SER A 9 -1.90 4.97 12.85
CA SER A 9 -1.97 4.88 11.40
C SER A 9 -1.58 3.49 10.96
N LEU A 10 -2.49 2.81 10.29
CA LEU A 10 -2.24 1.48 9.80
C LEU A 10 -1.77 1.55 8.36
N VAL A 11 -0.65 0.89 8.09
CA VAL A 11 -0.18 0.64 6.74
C VAL A 11 -0.55 -0.80 6.41
N ALA A 12 -1.37 -0.99 5.40
CA ALA A 12 -1.71 -2.34 4.95
C ALA A 12 -0.79 -2.70 3.80
N VAL A 13 -0.27 -3.93 3.82
CA VAL A 13 0.57 -4.45 2.76
C VAL A 13 -0.16 -5.61 2.12
N VAL A 14 -0.48 -5.50 0.85
CA VAL A 14 -1.20 -6.54 0.11
C VAL A 14 -0.31 -7.03 -1.02
N ASP A 15 0.22 -8.23 -0.87
CA ASP A 15 1.13 -8.83 -1.84
C ASP A 15 1.06 -10.34 -1.67
N ASP A 16 0.96 -11.07 -2.77
CA ASP A 16 0.91 -12.53 -2.72
C ASP A 16 2.30 -13.15 -2.51
N ASP A 17 3.35 -12.34 -2.55
CA ASP A 17 4.73 -12.79 -2.31
C ASP A 17 4.99 -12.87 -0.81
N GLU A 18 5.20 -14.07 -0.31
CA GLU A 18 5.44 -14.31 1.11
C GLU A 18 6.64 -13.53 1.64
N SER A 19 7.70 -13.41 0.84
CA SER A 19 8.89 -12.70 1.31
C SER A 19 8.62 -11.22 1.56
N VAL A 20 7.76 -10.61 0.77
CA VAL A 20 7.34 -9.23 0.99
C VAL A 20 6.52 -9.13 2.28
N ARG A 21 5.58 -10.04 2.47
CA ARG A 21 4.74 -10.02 3.68
C ARG A 21 5.54 -10.26 4.95
N GLU A 22 6.68 -10.94 4.86
CA GLU A 22 7.54 -11.17 6.01
C GLU A 22 8.47 -10.00 6.29
N SER A 23 9.04 -9.41 5.26
CA SER A 23 10.08 -8.41 5.43
C SER A 23 9.57 -6.98 5.57
N LEU A 24 8.58 -6.57 4.79
CA LEU A 24 8.11 -5.18 4.85
C LEU A 24 7.51 -4.79 6.19
N PRO A 25 6.66 -5.63 6.82
CA PRO A 25 6.11 -5.21 8.11
C PRO A 25 7.17 -4.92 9.16
N ASP A 26 8.22 -5.74 9.25
CA ASP A 26 9.27 -5.52 10.22
C ASP A 26 9.98 -4.19 10.00
N LEU A 27 10.31 -3.90 8.75
CA LEU A 27 10.95 -2.65 8.40
C LEU A 27 10.07 -1.45 8.79
N LEU A 28 8.80 -1.50 8.44
CA LEU A 28 7.91 -0.37 8.68
C LEU A 28 7.61 -0.18 10.16
N ARG A 29 7.55 -1.26 10.91
CA ARG A 29 7.35 -1.16 12.37
C ARG A 29 8.54 -0.49 13.03
N GLU A 30 9.75 -0.70 12.52
CA GLU A 30 10.94 0.00 13.03
C GLU A 30 10.83 1.51 12.88
N PHE A 31 10.05 1.97 11.89
CA PHE A 31 9.85 3.38 11.67
C PHE A 31 8.56 3.91 12.29
N GLY A 32 7.93 3.11 13.16
CA GLY A 32 6.82 3.58 13.98
C GLY A 32 5.43 3.35 13.40
N TYR A 33 5.31 2.64 12.30
CA TYR A 33 4.00 2.36 11.70
C TYR A 33 3.39 1.10 12.29
N ALA A 34 2.07 1.10 12.43
CA ALA A 34 1.33 -0.14 12.62
C ALA A 34 1.15 -0.77 11.26
N VAL A 35 1.34 -2.08 11.13
CA VAL A 35 1.33 -2.75 9.83
C VAL A 35 0.55 -4.05 9.92
N GLN A 36 -0.29 -4.30 8.91
CA GLN A 36 -0.92 -5.59 8.70
C GLN A 36 -0.65 -6.04 7.27
N ALA A 37 -0.34 -7.30 7.09
CA ALA A 37 -0.03 -7.86 5.78
C ALA A 37 -1.13 -8.83 5.37
N PHE A 38 -1.47 -8.83 4.09
CA PHE A 38 -2.51 -9.65 3.52
C PHE A 38 -1.99 -10.32 2.25
N ALA A 39 -2.39 -11.56 2.01
CA ALA A 39 -1.92 -12.32 0.87
C ALA A 39 -2.73 -12.04 -0.40
N SER A 40 -3.88 -11.41 -0.28
CA SER A 40 -4.74 -11.13 -1.43
C SER A 40 -5.58 -9.88 -1.19
N ALA A 41 -6.09 -9.32 -2.28
CA ALA A 41 -7.01 -8.20 -2.22
C ALA A 41 -8.30 -8.57 -1.48
N GLU A 42 -8.80 -9.77 -1.74
CA GLU A 42 -10.01 -10.26 -1.11
C GLU A 42 -9.85 -10.37 0.41
N GLU A 43 -8.68 -10.83 0.86
CA GLU A 43 -8.39 -10.94 2.28
C GLU A 43 -8.41 -9.57 2.95
N PHE A 44 -7.81 -8.58 2.29
CA PHE A 44 -7.81 -7.20 2.81
C PHE A 44 -9.23 -6.65 2.89
N LEU A 45 -10.02 -6.82 1.83
CA LEU A 45 -11.39 -6.30 1.81
C LEU A 45 -12.26 -6.89 2.90
N GLY A 46 -12.02 -8.16 3.26
CA GLY A 46 -12.79 -8.84 4.29
C GLY A 46 -12.25 -8.67 5.70
N SER A 47 -11.16 -7.94 5.87
CA SER A 47 -10.45 -7.90 7.15
C SER A 47 -11.08 -7.00 8.21
N GLY A 48 -11.88 -6.03 7.80
CA GLY A 48 -12.40 -5.04 8.75
C GLY A 48 -11.42 -3.91 9.06
N ASP A 49 -10.25 -3.92 8.43
CA ASP A 49 -9.21 -2.92 8.71
C ASP A 49 -9.24 -1.70 7.79
N LEU A 50 -10.22 -1.64 6.86
CA LEU A 50 -10.26 -0.56 5.89
C LEU A 50 -10.36 0.81 6.54
N VAL A 51 -11.19 0.92 7.58
CA VAL A 51 -11.42 2.20 8.25
C VAL A 51 -10.15 2.72 8.92
N ARG A 52 -9.24 1.83 9.32
CA ARG A 52 -7.99 2.19 9.98
C ARG A 52 -6.85 2.46 9.01
N THR A 53 -6.97 2.01 7.77
CA THR A 53 -5.87 2.04 6.82
C THR A 53 -5.63 3.44 6.30
N ARG A 54 -4.42 3.93 6.52
CA ARG A 54 -3.99 5.26 6.08
C ARG A 54 -3.12 5.21 4.84
N CYS A 55 -2.58 4.03 4.54
CA CYS A 55 -1.78 3.83 3.35
C CYS A 55 -1.86 2.36 2.98
N LEU A 56 -2.05 2.09 1.70
CA LEU A 56 -2.11 0.73 1.18
C LEU A 56 -0.93 0.52 0.25
N ILE A 57 -0.02 -0.38 0.62
CA ILE A 57 1.07 -0.82 -0.25
C ILE A 57 0.56 -2.04 -0.99
N LEU A 58 0.51 -1.96 -2.30
CA LEU A 58 -0.30 -2.87 -3.09
C LEU A 58 0.46 -3.38 -4.31
N ASP A 59 0.64 -4.69 -4.36
CA ASP A 59 1.21 -5.34 -5.55
C ASP A 59 0.20 -5.26 -6.69
N ILE A 60 0.67 -5.03 -7.89
CA ILE A 60 -0.20 -4.92 -9.05
C ILE A 60 -0.69 -6.27 -9.52
N ALA A 61 0.23 -7.22 -9.68
CA ALA A 61 -0.08 -8.52 -10.28
C ALA A 61 -0.31 -9.56 -9.21
N MET A 62 -1.57 -9.91 -8.99
CA MET A 62 -1.95 -10.93 -8.02
C MET A 62 -3.03 -11.82 -8.62
N PRO A 63 -3.07 -13.11 -8.22
CA PRO A 63 -4.17 -13.99 -8.66
C PRO A 63 -5.50 -13.45 -8.14
N GLY A 64 -6.56 -13.67 -8.88
CA GLY A 64 -7.88 -13.17 -8.52
C GLY A 64 -7.96 -11.67 -8.77
N MET A 65 -8.30 -10.91 -7.75
CA MET A 65 -8.40 -9.47 -7.87
C MET A 65 -6.99 -8.87 -7.92
N SER A 66 -6.69 -8.13 -9.00
CA SER A 66 -5.40 -7.46 -9.14
C SER A 66 -5.33 -6.22 -8.25
N GLY A 67 -4.13 -5.65 -8.11
CA GLY A 67 -3.98 -4.42 -7.34
C GLY A 67 -4.80 -3.27 -7.92
N ARG A 68 -4.84 -3.17 -9.25
CA ARG A 68 -5.63 -2.11 -9.90
C ARG A 68 -7.13 -2.33 -9.69
N ASP A 69 -7.57 -3.59 -9.70
CA ASP A 69 -8.96 -3.91 -9.42
C ASP A 69 -9.33 -3.52 -7.99
N LEU A 70 -8.43 -3.79 -7.04
CA LEU A 70 -8.67 -3.40 -5.65
C LEU A 70 -8.77 -1.89 -5.51
N GLN A 71 -7.89 -1.15 -6.15
CA GLN A 71 -7.96 0.32 -6.11
C GLN A 71 -9.32 0.81 -6.63
N ARG A 72 -9.77 0.27 -7.75
CA ARG A 72 -11.07 0.65 -8.32
C ARG A 72 -12.21 0.30 -7.39
N GLU A 73 -12.13 -0.87 -6.74
CA GLU A 73 -13.19 -1.28 -5.82
C GLU A 73 -13.25 -0.36 -4.61
N LEU A 74 -12.11 0.04 -4.07
CA LEU A 74 -12.07 0.98 -2.95
C LEU A 74 -12.65 2.32 -3.35
N GLN A 75 -12.32 2.81 -4.53
CA GLN A 75 -12.86 4.07 -5.04
C GLN A 75 -14.37 3.97 -5.23
N ARG A 76 -14.84 2.85 -5.77
CA ARG A 76 -16.28 2.62 -5.96
C ARG A 76 -17.03 2.64 -4.64
N ARG A 77 -16.43 2.13 -3.59
CA ARG A 77 -17.03 2.10 -2.25
C ARG A 77 -16.89 3.41 -1.49
N GLY A 78 -16.18 4.38 -2.08
CA GLY A 78 -15.97 5.67 -1.42
C GLY A 78 -14.84 5.69 -0.39
N TRP A 79 -13.99 4.66 -0.39
CA TRP A 79 -12.84 4.65 0.50
C TRP A 79 -11.70 5.41 -0.15
N GLY A 80 -11.31 6.53 0.44
CA GLY A 80 -10.22 7.35 -0.07
C GLY A 80 -8.87 6.93 0.47
N ILE A 81 -8.55 5.65 0.43
CA ILE A 81 -7.31 5.13 0.97
C ILE A 81 -6.16 5.40 -0.03
N PRO A 82 -5.11 6.12 0.39
CA PRO A 82 -3.97 6.36 -0.49
C PRO A 82 -3.25 5.06 -0.84
N VAL A 83 -2.91 4.89 -2.11
CA VAL A 83 -2.28 3.66 -2.61
C VAL A 83 -0.87 3.92 -3.11
N VAL A 84 0.07 3.13 -2.63
CA VAL A 84 1.42 3.06 -3.16
C VAL A 84 1.54 1.69 -3.81
N PHE A 85 1.63 1.67 -5.14
CA PHE A 85 1.80 0.41 -5.84
C PHE A 85 3.25 -0.06 -5.79
N ILE A 86 3.43 -1.37 -5.74
CA ILE A 86 4.74 -2.00 -5.91
C ILE A 86 4.61 -3.05 -7.01
N THR A 87 5.64 -3.20 -7.82
CA THR A 87 5.57 -4.13 -8.94
C THR A 87 6.95 -4.59 -9.38
N ALA A 88 7.02 -5.83 -9.83
CA ALA A 88 8.23 -6.35 -10.48
C ALA A 88 8.27 -5.99 -11.97
N ASN A 89 7.18 -5.51 -12.52
CA ASN A 89 7.10 -5.13 -13.93
C ASN A 89 7.71 -3.75 -14.13
N ARG A 90 8.80 -3.69 -14.90
CA ARG A 90 9.56 -2.45 -15.10
C ARG A 90 9.14 -1.67 -16.34
N ASP A 91 7.90 -1.80 -16.75
CA ASP A 91 7.35 -1.02 -17.85
C ASP A 91 7.24 0.45 -17.40
N GLU A 92 8.02 1.31 -18.03
CA GLU A 92 8.11 2.72 -17.63
C GLU A 92 6.82 3.49 -17.88
N THR A 93 5.94 2.99 -18.75
CA THR A 93 4.65 3.66 -18.99
C THR A 93 3.67 3.43 -17.86
N LEU A 94 3.92 2.46 -17.02
CA LEU A 94 3.01 2.05 -15.96
C LEU A 94 2.88 3.11 -14.87
N ARG A 95 4.01 3.63 -14.41
CA ARG A 95 4.02 4.58 -13.30
C ARG A 95 3.18 5.84 -13.57
N PRO A 96 3.41 6.58 -14.67
CA PRO A 96 2.60 7.77 -14.91
C PRO A 96 1.13 7.44 -15.08
N HIS A 97 0.81 6.30 -15.66
CA HIS A 97 -0.57 5.87 -15.85
C HIS A 97 -1.26 5.65 -14.49
N LEU A 98 -0.58 5.00 -13.56
CA LEU A 98 -1.12 4.76 -12.23
C LEU A 98 -1.28 6.04 -11.43
N LEU A 99 -0.31 6.96 -11.55
CA LEU A 99 -0.38 8.24 -10.86
C LEU A 99 -1.55 9.08 -11.38
N GLU A 100 -1.81 9.04 -12.69
CA GLU A 100 -2.97 9.72 -13.25
C GLU A 100 -4.28 9.22 -12.66
N ARG A 101 -4.31 7.95 -12.27
CA ARG A 101 -5.52 7.35 -11.71
C ARG A 101 -5.60 7.47 -10.20
N GLY A 102 -4.72 8.27 -9.61
CA GLY A 102 -4.82 8.62 -8.21
C GLY A 102 -3.87 7.91 -7.26
N ALA A 103 -2.97 7.06 -7.77
CA ALA A 103 -1.97 6.44 -6.92
C ALA A 103 -1.01 7.50 -6.39
N VAL A 104 -0.56 7.33 -5.15
CA VAL A 104 0.43 8.22 -4.56
C VAL A 104 1.79 7.99 -5.21
N GLU A 105 2.14 6.74 -5.44
CA GLU A 105 3.43 6.39 -6.02
C GLU A 105 3.37 4.97 -6.59
N CYS A 106 4.32 4.65 -7.44
CA CYS A 106 4.53 3.29 -7.94
C CYS A 106 6.02 3.01 -7.88
N LEU A 107 6.41 2.01 -7.11
CA LEU A 107 7.80 1.63 -6.92
C LEU A 107 8.07 0.31 -7.60
N PHE A 108 9.20 0.23 -8.30
CA PHE A 108 9.60 -1.00 -8.99
C PHE A 108 10.49 -1.83 -8.07
N LYS A 109 10.19 -3.11 -7.97
CA LYS A 109 11.01 -4.05 -7.17
C LYS A 109 12.32 -4.34 -7.90
N PRO A 110 13.46 -4.37 -7.23
CA PRO A 110 13.65 -4.03 -5.83
C PRO A 110 13.70 -2.51 -5.64
N PHE A 111 13.09 -2.03 -4.57
CA PHE A 111 13.10 -0.60 -4.25
C PHE A 111 13.89 -0.37 -2.97
N SER A 112 14.39 0.85 -2.79
CA SER A 112 15.12 1.19 -1.58
C SER A 112 14.17 1.47 -0.43
N ASP A 113 14.65 1.27 0.79
CA ASP A 113 13.91 1.62 1.99
C ASP A 113 13.56 3.11 1.98
N THR A 114 14.50 3.94 1.54
CA THR A 114 14.31 5.38 1.49
C THR A 114 13.14 5.75 0.57
N ALA A 115 13.07 5.14 -0.61
CA ALA A 115 11.99 5.42 -1.56
C ALA A 115 10.64 4.98 -1.00
N LEU A 116 10.60 3.81 -0.37
CA LEU A 116 9.38 3.29 0.22
C LEU A 116 8.89 4.19 1.34
N LEU A 117 9.79 4.56 2.26
CA LEU A 117 9.41 5.40 3.40
C LEU A 117 8.96 6.78 2.96
N ALA A 118 9.59 7.34 1.93
CA ALA A 118 9.16 8.63 1.38
C ALA A 118 7.74 8.54 0.80
N ALA A 119 7.44 7.45 0.10
CA ALA A 119 6.12 7.26 -0.49
C ALA A 119 5.05 7.12 0.60
N ILE A 120 5.33 6.34 1.64
CA ILE A 120 4.40 6.17 2.75
C ILE A 120 4.18 7.50 3.47
N SER A 121 5.26 8.22 3.73
CA SER A 121 5.17 9.51 4.40
C SER A 121 4.27 10.48 3.63
N SER A 122 4.39 10.49 2.31
CA SER A 122 3.50 11.31 1.47
C SER A 122 2.05 10.85 1.59
N ALA A 123 1.83 9.54 1.64
CA ALA A 123 0.48 8.97 1.69
C ALA A 123 -0.23 9.27 2.99
N VAL A 124 0.47 9.19 4.13
CA VAL A 124 -0.15 9.37 5.45
C VAL A 124 -0.21 10.84 5.89
N ARG A 125 0.40 11.73 5.14
CA ARG A 125 0.40 13.16 5.49
C ARG A 125 -1.02 13.69 5.52
N PRO A 126 -1.41 14.43 6.56
CA PRO A 126 -2.74 15.04 6.59
C PRO A 126 -2.90 16.03 5.44
N ALA A 127 -4.10 16.07 4.87
CA ALA A 127 -4.40 16.94 3.74
C ALA A 127 -4.34 18.41 4.15
#